data_a047e236f2f38fc0c5b3e69675c8dcab
#
_entry.id   a047e236f2f38fc0c5b3e69675c8dcab
#
_cell.length_a   1.000
_cell.length_b   1.000
_cell.length_c   1.000
_cell.angle_alpha   90.00
_cell.angle_beta   90.00
_cell.angle_gamma   90.00
#
_symmetry.space_group_name_H-M   'P 1'
#
loop_
_entity.id
_entity.type
_entity.pdbx_description
1 polymer ?
#
loop_
_entity_poly.entity_id
_entity_poly.type
_entity_poly.pdbx_seq_one_letter_code
_entity_poly.pdbx_strand_id
1 'polypeptide(L)'
;HVSDVQDSAFLFIAAAVENRLLREWYPEFAAIFTGDAEVESISESYRLRDRSAVLDCYYKKADGAVHMMKICKDTLIAATEDMEGYEHGLYEHGMYPVVFDVLYPAENCPFGYGMIDVGKATQTEINKLDEAITENIMCGAKPRYLSKRSGGIDEDEFRDVSKNIVHYEGDPEALKPIDTVSLPEAYISHRDRKKEELKEVLANRDF
;
A
#
# COMPACT_ATOMS: atom_id res chain seq x y z
N HIS A 1 27.37 5.14 -1.60
CA HIS A 1 26.56 4.24 -0.75
C HIS A 1 26.70 4.69 0.68
N VAL A 2 25.65 5.24 1.25
CA VAL A 2 25.61 5.63 2.66
C VAL A 2 25.04 4.42 3.40
N SER A 3 25.86 3.74 4.18
CA SER A 3 25.47 2.58 4.99
C SER A 3 24.80 3.00 6.30
N ASP A 4 25.08 4.23 6.75
CA ASP A 4 24.46 4.85 7.93
C ASP A 4 23.98 6.25 7.55
N VAL A 5 22.84 6.67 8.08
CA VAL A 5 22.30 8.01 7.91
C VAL A 5 23.28 9.08 8.42
N GLN A 6 24.10 8.72 9.41
CA GLN A 6 25.09 9.60 10.01
C GLN A 6 26.24 9.92 9.06
N ASP A 7 26.49 9.09 8.03
CA ASP A 7 27.52 9.33 7.00
C ASP A 7 27.04 10.23 5.86
N SER A 8 25.74 10.61 5.85
CA SER A 8 25.18 11.51 4.84
C SER A 8 25.71 12.93 5.01
N ALA A 9 25.94 13.61 3.89
CA ALA A 9 26.32 15.03 3.89
C ALA A 9 25.15 15.93 4.34
N PHE A 10 23.92 15.51 4.06
CA PHE A 10 22.69 16.22 4.43
C PHE A 10 21.54 15.23 4.61
N LEU A 11 20.51 15.65 5.36
CA LEU A 11 19.28 14.92 5.59
C LEU A 11 18.10 15.88 5.49
N PHE A 12 17.05 15.47 4.76
CA PHE A 12 15.81 16.23 4.66
C PHE A 12 14.69 15.51 5.40
N ILE A 13 13.96 16.29 6.22
CA ILE A 13 12.72 15.83 6.86
C ILE A 13 11.59 16.74 6.35
N ALA A 14 10.64 16.15 5.61
CA ALA A 14 9.48 16.86 5.10
C ALA A 14 8.27 16.62 6.01
N ALA A 15 7.59 17.69 6.40
CA ALA A 15 6.38 17.63 7.21
C ALA A 15 5.32 18.57 6.67
N ALA A 16 4.04 18.15 6.70
CA ALA A 16 2.90 19.01 6.40
C ALA A 16 2.35 19.60 7.70
N VAL A 17 2.64 20.87 7.97
CA VAL A 17 2.29 21.58 9.20
C VAL A 17 1.12 22.52 8.96
N GLU A 18 0.23 22.68 9.95
CA GLU A 18 -0.91 23.60 9.86
C GLU A 18 -0.46 25.04 9.70
N ASN A 19 -1.05 25.74 8.73
CA ASN A 19 -0.72 27.14 8.44
C ASN A 19 -0.91 28.05 9.64
N ARG A 20 -1.89 27.75 10.49
CA ARG A 20 -2.14 28.51 11.73
C ARG A 20 -0.95 28.45 12.68
N LEU A 21 -0.39 27.25 12.91
CA LEU A 21 0.76 27.05 13.79
C LEU A 21 2.01 27.72 13.22
N LEU A 22 2.21 27.61 11.91
CA LEU A 22 3.36 28.25 11.26
C LEU A 22 3.31 29.77 11.37
N ARG A 23 2.12 30.38 11.25
CA ARG A 23 1.94 31.84 11.42
C ARG A 23 2.16 32.28 12.87
N GLU A 24 1.85 31.43 13.84
CA GLU A 24 2.11 31.67 15.25
C GLU A 24 3.60 31.59 15.58
N TRP A 25 4.30 30.59 15.05
CA TRP A 25 5.73 30.37 15.31
C TRP A 25 6.63 31.33 14.52
N TYR A 26 6.22 31.70 13.30
CA TYR A 26 7.00 32.55 12.40
C TYR A 26 6.13 33.68 11.84
N PRO A 27 5.75 34.67 12.67
CA PRO A 27 4.83 35.75 12.27
C PRO A 27 5.35 36.61 11.12
N GLU A 28 6.64 36.78 11.01
CA GLU A 28 7.33 37.50 9.92
C GLU A 28 7.12 36.87 8.54
N PHE A 29 6.89 35.55 8.50
CA PHE A 29 6.64 34.78 7.29
C PHE A 29 5.17 34.41 7.09
N ALA A 30 4.24 35.01 7.84
CA ALA A 30 2.82 34.63 7.84
C ALA A 30 2.18 34.65 6.43
N ALA A 31 2.68 35.51 5.53
CA ALA A 31 2.16 35.65 4.17
C ALA A 31 2.42 34.41 3.28
N ILE A 32 3.47 33.64 3.57
CA ILE A 32 3.83 32.44 2.78
C ILE A 32 3.03 31.22 3.20
N PHE A 33 2.57 31.16 4.44
CA PHE A 33 1.82 30.03 4.99
C PHE A 33 0.35 30.05 4.55
N THR A 34 0.13 29.73 3.28
CA THR A 34 -1.17 29.73 2.62
C THR A 34 -1.33 28.56 1.68
N GLY A 35 -2.57 28.10 1.50
CA GLY A 35 -2.90 27.00 0.59
C GLY A 35 -2.85 25.64 1.25
N ASP A 36 -2.75 24.63 0.41
CA ASP A 36 -2.79 23.23 0.79
C ASP A 36 -1.44 22.57 0.48
N ALA A 37 -1.02 21.63 1.31
CA ALA A 37 0.17 20.82 1.05
C ALA A 37 -0.20 19.59 0.18
N GLU A 38 0.59 19.33 -0.84
CA GLU A 38 0.53 18.09 -1.61
C GLU A 38 1.56 17.10 -1.04
N VAL A 39 1.11 15.90 -0.73
CA VAL A 39 1.96 14.81 -0.24
C VAL A 39 1.83 13.66 -1.23
N GLU A 40 2.92 13.30 -1.87
CA GLU A 40 2.99 12.13 -2.72
C GLU A 40 3.35 10.90 -1.88
N SER A 41 2.51 9.87 -1.95
CA SER A 41 2.84 8.54 -1.47
C SER A 41 3.08 7.62 -2.67
N ILE A 42 3.63 6.44 -2.42
CA ILE A 42 3.99 5.46 -3.47
C ILE A 42 2.79 5.09 -4.37
N SER A 43 1.56 5.25 -3.90
CA SER A 43 0.35 4.86 -4.62
C SER A 43 -0.64 5.99 -4.91
N GLU A 44 -0.60 7.08 -4.15
CA GLU A 44 -1.59 8.16 -4.26
C GLU A 44 -1.00 9.50 -3.83
N SER A 45 -1.47 10.58 -4.44
CA SER A 45 -1.17 11.93 -3.96
C SER A 45 -2.35 12.44 -3.13
N TYR A 46 -2.05 12.97 -1.95
CA TYR A 46 -3.04 13.52 -1.04
C TYR A 46 -2.86 15.03 -0.91
N ARG A 47 -3.99 15.75 -0.95
CA ARG A 47 -4.00 17.18 -0.66
C ARG A 47 -4.47 17.40 0.78
N LEU A 48 -3.58 17.93 1.61
CA LEU A 48 -3.86 18.29 2.99
C LEU A 48 -4.25 19.77 3.09
N ARG A 49 -5.51 20.03 3.40
CA ARG A 49 -6.07 21.38 3.45
C ARG A 49 -5.46 22.20 4.59
N ASP A 50 -5.27 23.50 4.34
CA ASP A 50 -4.74 24.48 5.29
C ASP A 50 -3.41 24.07 5.94
N ARG A 51 -2.56 23.41 5.16
CA ARG A 51 -1.22 23.01 5.58
C ARG A 51 -0.18 23.45 4.56
N SER A 52 1.01 23.75 5.04
CA SER A 52 2.18 24.00 4.20
C SER A 52 3.21 22.88 4.39
N ALA A 53 3.83 22.49 3.29
CA ALA A 53 4.98 21.60 3.35
C ALA A 53 6.19 22.37 3.85
N VAL A 54 6.75 21.91 4.96
CA VAL A 54 7.97 22.43 5.57
C VAL A 54 9.05 21.40 5.44
N LEU A 55 10.23 21.82 5.00
CA LEU A 55 11.39 21.00 4.82
C LEU A 55 12.47 21.42 5.84
N ASP A 56 12.80 20.50 6.75
CA ASP A 56 13.92 20.63 7.65
C ASP A 56 15.14 19.97 7.02
N CYS A 57 16.15 20.77 6.68
CA CYS A 57 17.39 20.32 6.10
C CYS A 57 18.48 20.33 7.17
N TYR A 58 18.97 19.16 7.53
CA TYR A 58 20.13 19.00 8.40
C TYR A 58 21.36 18.76 7.53
N TYR A 59 22.48 19.40 7.87
CA TYR A 59 23.74 19.26 7.13
C TYR A 59 24.93 19.35 8.06
N LYS A 60 26.04 18.72 7.69
CA LYS A 60 27.30 18.77 8.41
C LYS A 60 28.26 19.77 7.76
N LYS A 61 28.84 20.61 8.58
CA LYS A 61 29.96 21.45 8.18
C LYS A 61 31.29 20.68 8.17
N ALA A 62 32.31 21.28 7.65
CA ALA A 62 33.66 20.69 7.55
C ALA A 62 34.29 20.35 8.93
N ASP A 63 33.86 21.02 9.98
CA ASP A 63 34.25 20.79 11.37
C ASP A 63 33.46 19.65 12.04
N GLY A 64 32.47 19.07 11.34
CA GLY A 64 31.59 18.02 11.84
C GLY A 64 30.36 18.52 12.60
N ALA A 65 30.21 19.84 12.76
CA ALA A 65 29.03 20.40 13.42
C ALA A 65 27.77 20.21 12.56
N VAL A 66 26.66 19.78 13.20
CA VAL A 66 25.38 19.62 12.55
C VAL A 66 24.60 20.92 12.65
N HIS A 67 24.23 21.49 11.52
CA HIS A 67 23.35 22.63 11.42
C HIS A 67 21.99 22.24 10.81
N MET A 68 20.98 23.09 10.98
CA MET A 68 19.65 22.89 10.42
C MET A 68 19.17 24.19 9.78
N MET A 69 18.55 24.07 8.62
CA MET A 69 17.77 25.12 7.99
C MET A 69 16.34 24.62 7.77
N LYS A 70 15.38 25.52 7.93
CA LYS A 70 13.96 25.25 7.72
C LYS A 70 13.45 26.04 6.53
N ILE A 71 12.88 25.34 5.56
CA ILE A 71 12.43 25.91 4.29
C ILE A 71 10.93 25.63 4.13
N CYS A 72 10.17 26.63 3.72
CA CYS A 72 8.79 26.47 3.28
C CYS A 72 8.63 27.07 1.90
N LYS A 73 8.10 26.30 0.96
CA LYS A 73 8.13 26.67 -0.46
C LYS A 73 9.56 27.04 -0.87
N ASP A 74 9.80 28.22 -1.41
CA ASP A 74 11.13 28.70 -1.83
C ASP A 74 11.75 29.70 -0.84
N THR A 75 11.29 29.70 0.41
CA THR A 75 11.71 30.69 1.42
C THR A 75 12.35 29.99 2.61
N LEU A 76 13.55 30.45 2.97
CA LEU A 76 14.22 30.08 4.21
C LEU A 76 13.49 30.78 5.38
N ILE A 77 12.96 29.98 6.32
CA ILE A 77 12.22 30.50 7.49
C ILE A 77 13.15 30.68 8.68
N ALA A 78 14.06 29.71 8.87
CA ALA A 78 14.96 29.70 10.01
C ALA A 78 16.24 28.94 9.62
N ALA A 79 17.39 29.39 10.15
CA ALA A 79 18.65 28.69 10.06
C ALA A 79 19.38 28.80 11.39
N THR A 80 19.98 27.70 11.84
CA THR A 80 20.75 27.71 13.09
C THR A 80 22.01 28.58 12.99
N GLU A 81 22.49 28.84 11.79
CA GLU A 81 23.63 29.74 11.58
C GLU A 81 23.32 31.20 11.92
N ASP A 82 22.06 31.61 11.86
CA ASP A 82 21.58 32.96 12.16
C ASP A 82 21.09 33.11 13.60
N MET A 83 21.17 32.02 14.41
CA MET A 83 20.68 32.01 15.79
C MET A 83 21.84 32.06 16.79
N GLU A 84 21.74 32.95 17.77
CA GLU A 84 22.68 32.99 18.90
C GLU A 84 22.67 31.68 19.69
N GLY A 85 23.86 31.18 20.05
CA GLY A 85 24.01 29.96 20.83
C GLY A 85 24.15 28.66 20.01
N TYR A 86 24.07 28.76 18.68
CA TYR A 86 24.26 27.60 17.79
C TYR A 86 25.53 27.72 16.92
N GLU A 87 26.54 28.49 17.37
CA GLU A 87 27.80 28.72 16.66
C GLU A 87 28.58 27.41 16.41
N HIS A 88 28.40 26.42 17.29
CA HIS A 88 29.00 25.08 17.22
C HIS A 88 28.00 24.00 16.72
N GLY A 89 26.90 24.41 16.11
CA GLY A 89 25.84 23.52 15.63
C GLY A 89 24.78 23.18 16.66
N LEU A 90 23.80 22.34 16.25
CA LEU A 90 22.65 21.95 17.09
C LEU A 90 23.03 21.07 18.27
N TYR A 91 24.05 20.23 18.09
CA TYR A 91 24.42 19.19 19.05
C TYR A 91 25.93 19.05 19.16
N GLU A 92 26.45 18.92 20.39
CA GLU A 92 27.88 18.72 20.67
C GLU A 92 28.42 17.41 20.08
N HIS A 93 27.55 16.39 19.89
CA HIS A 93 28.00 15.07 19.41
C HIS A 93 28.13 14.96 17.88
N GLY A 94 27.78 16.00 17.09
CA GLY A 94 27.93 16.02 15.62
C GLY A 94 27.12 14.95 14.88
N MET A 95 26.05 14.41 15.46
CA MET A 95 25.18 13.40 14.82
C MET A 95 23.83 14.02 14.48
N TYR A 96 23.22 13.52 13.39
CA TYR A 96 21.84 13.87 13.04
C TYR A 96 20.86 13.35 14.09
N PRO A 97 19.74 14.07 14.37
CA PRO A 97 18.72 13.66 15.35
C PRO A 97 17.79 12.57 14.83
N VAL A 98 18.31 11.65 14.03
CA VAL A 98 17.54 10.59 13.37
C VAL A 98 18.30 9.27 13.50
N VAL A 99 17.56 8.25 13.92
CA VAL A 99 18.03 6.87 13.98
C VAL A 99 17.08 6.02 13.16
N PHE A 100 17.62 5.22 12.25
CA PHE A 100 16.85 4.19 11.54
C PHE A 100 16.95 2.88 12.33
N ASP A 101 15.79 2.40 12.77
CA ASP A 101 15.64 1.05 13.31
C ASP A 101 14.92 0.19 12.30
N VAL A 102 15.58 -0.87 11.83
CA VAL A 102 15.13 -1.69 10.71
C VAL A 102 14.98 -3.13 11.16
N LEU A 103 13.76 -3.65 11.11
CA LEU A 103 13.47 -5.04 11.51
C LEU A 103 14.10 -6.05 10.53
N TYR A 104 13.96 -5.81 9.23
CA TYR A 104 14.55 -6.63 8.17
C TYR A 104 15.41 -5.76 7.26
N PRO A 105 16.74 -5.79 7.43
CA PRO A 105 17.63 -4.96 6.62
C PRO A 105 17.62 -5.39 5.15
N ALA A 106 17.64 -4.41 4.26
CA ALA A 106 17.77 -4.59 2.82
C ALA A 106 19.09 -4.02 2.34
N GLU A 107 19.73 -4.72 1.43
CA GLU A 107 20.94 -4.22 0.79
C GLU A 107 20.64 -2.94 0.02
N ASN A 108 21.42 -1.89 0.27
CA ASN A 108 21.30 -0.58 -0.35
C ASN A 108 19.98 0.19 -0.05
N CYS A 109 19.25 -0.19 0.99
CA CYS A 109 18.04 0.49 1.43
C CYS A 109 18.11 0.78 2.94
N PRO A 110 18.12 2.05 3.38
CA PRO A 110 18.19 2.38 4.81
C PRO A 110 16.92 2.03 5.57
N PHE A 111 15.80 1.83 4.87
CA PHE A 111 14.49 1.55 5.49
C PHE A 111 14.19 0.05 5.62
N GLY A 112 14.94 -0.82 4.90
CA GLY A 112 14.72 -2.26 4.94
C GLY A 112 13.35 -2.71 4.43
N TYR A 113 12.90 -3.87 4.92
CA TYR A 113 11.59 -4.44 4.62
C TYR A 113 10.66 -4.37 5.82
N GLY A 114 9.37 -4.15 5.58
CA GLY A 114 8.33 -4.35 6.57
C GLY A 114 7.90 -5.83 6.64
N MET A 115 7.26 -6.21 7.76
CA MET A 115 6.69 -7.55 7.92
C MET A 115 5.67 -7.88 6.81
N ILE A 116 4.90 -6.89 6.35
CA ILE A 116 3.94 -7.05 5.25
C ILE A 116 4.63 -7.41 3.94
N ASP A 117 5.80 -6.81 3.67
CA ASP A 117 6.55 -7.09 2.44
C ASP A 117 7.00 -8.56 2.38
N VAL A 118 7.37 -9.12 3.52
CA VAL A 118 7.77 -10.53 3.64
C VAL A 118 6.59 -11.47 3.33
N GLY A 119 5.39 -11.15 3.82
CA GLY A 119 4.18 -11.96 3.61
C GLY A 119 3.47 -11.73 2.27
N LYS A 120 3.78 -10.65 1.56
CA LYS A 120 3.04 -10.18 0.37
C LYS A 120 2.94 -11.21 -0.75
N ALA A 121 4.01 -11.94 -1.04
CA ALA A 121 4.03 -12.96 -2.09
C ALA A 121 3.07 -14.11 -1.77
N THR A 122 3.14 -14.65 -0.56
CA THR A 122 2.27 -15.74 -0.10
C THR A 122 0.81 -15.30 -0.02
N GLN A 123 0.54 -14.06 0.45
CA GLN A 123 -0.82 -13.51 0.45
C GLN A 123 -1.39 -13.36 -0.96
N THR A 124 -0.59 -12.92 -1.92
CA THR A 124 -1.01 -12.82 -3.32
C THR A 124 -1.37 -14.19 -3.92
N GLU A 125 -0.63 -15.23 -3.56
CA GLU A 125 -0.91 -16.60 -4.00
C GLU A 125 -2.23 -17.12 -3.39
N ILE A 126 -2.47 -16.87 -2.09
CA ILE A 126 -3.72 -17.21 -1.40
C ILE A 126 -4.91 -16.52 -2.08
N ASN A 127 -4.80 -15.23 -2.40
CA ASN A 127 -5.88 -14.48 -3.04
C ASN A 127 -6.23 -15.08 -4.42
N LYS A 128 -5.24 -15.47 -5.23
CA LYS A 128 -5.46 -16.14 -6.52
C LYS A 128 -6.15 -17.50 -6.37
N LEU A 129 -5.79 -18.27 -5.34
CA LEU A 129 -6.44 -19.54 -5.05
C LEU A 129 -7.89 -19.35 -4.59
N ASP A 130 -8.15 -18.37 -3.71
CA ASP A 130 -9.52 -18.06 -3.26
C ASP A 130 -10.38 -17.53 -4.42
N GLU A 131 -9.83 -16.75 -5.35
CA GLU A 131 -10.50 -16.32 -6.57
C GLU A 131 -10.89 -17.52 -7.45
N ALA A 132 -9.94 -18.42 -7.75
CA ALA A 132 -10.20 -19.61 -8.57
C ALA A 132 -11.23 -20.56 -7.92
N ILE A 133 -11.19 -20.73 -6.60
CA ILE A 133 -12.18 -21.50 -5.85
C ILE A 133 -13.57 -20.86 -5.98
N THR A 134 -13.65 -19.54 -5.81
CA THR A 134 -14.91 -18.79 -5.91
C THR A 134 -15.49 -18.87 -7.31
N GLU A 135 -14.68 -18.69 -8.36
CA GLU A 135 -15.11 -18.84 -9.74
C GLU A 135 -15.66 -20.24 -10.03
N ASN A 136 -14.98 -21.29 -9.54
CA ASN A 136 -15.44 -22.66 -9.71
C ASN A 136 -16.81 -22.90 -9.02
N ILE A 137 -16.97 -22.40 -7.79
CA ILE A 137 -18.24 -22.48 -7.05
C ILE A 137 -19.35 -21.75 -7.83
N MET A 138 -19.08 -20.56 -8.35
CA MET A 138 -20.05 -19.78 -9.13
C MET A 138 -20.43 -20.48 -10.44
N CYS A 139 -19.46 -21.12 -11.11
CA CYS A 139 -19.71 -21.92 -12.29
C CYS A 139 -20.55 -23.16 -11.98
N GLY A 140 -20.28 -23.81 -10.85
CA GLY A 140 -21.09 -24.97 -10.39
C GLY A 140 -22.51 -24.60 -9.97
N ALA A 141 -22.68 -23.42 -9.34
CA ALA A 141 -23.99 -22.91 -8.92
C ALA A 141 -24.88 -22.48 -10.08
N LYS A 142 -24.30 -22.19 -11.25
CA LYS A 142 -25.04 -21.80 -12.46
C LYS A 142 -24.68 -22.74 -13.61
N PRO A 143 -25.29 -23.93 -13.69
CA PRO A 143 -24.99 -24.88 -14.73
C PRO A 143 -25.28 -24.28 -16.11
N ARG A 144 -24.38 -24.49 -17.03
CA ARG A 144 -24.50 -24.06 -18.43
C ARG A 144 -24.94 -25.24 -19.28
N TYR A 145 -25.68 -24.95 -20.35
CA TYR A 145 -26.19 -25.95 -21.24
C TYR A 145 -25.74 -25.67 -22.67
N LEU A 146 -25.47 -26.71 -23.41
CA LEU A 146 -25.33 -26.65 -24.87
C LEU A 146 -26.74 -26.81 -25.47
N SER A 147 -27.20 -25.80 -26.13
CA SER A 147 -28.47 -25.84 -26.90
C SER A 147 -28.18 -25.84 -28.38
N LYS A 148 -28.81 -26.77 -29.12
CA LYS A 148 -28.77 -26.78 -30.57
C LYS A 148 -29.75 -25.72 -31.09
N ARG A 149 -29.26 -24.78 -31.89
CA ARG A 149 -30.04 -23.65 -32.39
C ARG A 149 -31.34 -24.04 -33.08
N SER A 150 -31.40 -25.26 -33.68
CA SER A 150 -32.59 -25.82 -34.36
C SER A 150 -33.38 -26.79 -33.46
N GLY A 151 -33.14 -26.79 -32.14
CA GLY A 151 -33.66 -27.79 -31.24
C GLY A 151 -35.07 -27.55 -30.70
N GLY A 152 -35.68 -26.38 -31.01
CA GLY A 152 -37.06 -26.08 -30.63
C GLY A 152 -37.28 -25.94 -29.11
N ILE A 153 -36.25 -25.51 -28.36
CA ILE A 153 -36.34 -25.31 -26.93
C ILE A 153 -36.74 -23.86 -26.65
N ASP A 154 -37.78 -23.67 -25.85
CA ASP A 154 -38.17 -22.37 -25.34
C ASP A 154 -37.24 -22.00 -24.14
N GLU A 155 -36.30 -21.07 -24.41
CA GLU A 155 -35.33 -20.62 -23.43
C GLU A 155 -35.96 -19.86 -22.26
N ASP A 156 -37.06 -19.15 -22.49
CA ASP A 156 -37.76 -18.37 -21.47
C ASP A 156 -38.53 -19.28 -20.52
N GLU A 157 -39.16 -20.33 -21.05
CA GLU A 157 -39.80 -21.35 -20.23
C GLU A 157 -38.76 -22.17 -19.44
N PHE A 158 -37.60 -22.48 -20.04
CA PHE A 158 -36.51 -23.19 -19.37
C PHE A 158 -35.88 -22.39 -18.22
N ARG A 159 -35.85 -21.05 -18.33
CA ARG A 159 -35.32 -20.17 -17.29
C ARG A 159 -36.30 -19.94 -16.13
N ASP A 160 -37.57 -20.18 -16.34
CA ASP A 160 -38.61 -19.97 -15.34
C ASP A 160 -38.63 -21.12 -14.33
N VAL A 161 -37.87 -21.01 -13.23
CA VAL A 161 -37.80 -22.01 -12.14
C VAL A 161 -39.11 -22.20 -11.39
N SER A 162 -40.14 -21.38 -11.61
CA SER A 162 -41.44 -21.54 -11.03
C SER A 162 -42.26 -22.63 -11.70
N LYS A 163 -41.91 -23.00 -12.94
CA LYS A 163 -42.57 -24.04 -13.72
C LYS A 163 -41.92 -25.40 -13.48
N ASN A 164 -42.72 -26.37 -13.09
CA ASN A 164 -42.27 -27.77 -12.87
C ASN A 164 -42.15 -28.56 -14.18
N ILE A 165 -42.75 -28.07 -15.29
CA ILE A 165 -42.78 -28.73 -16.58
C ILE A 165 -42.31 -27.75 -17.60
N VAL A 166 -41.33 -28.16 -18.41
CA VAL A 166 -40.77 -27.41 -19.53
C VAL A 166 -41.19 -28.16 -20.79
N HIS A 167 -41.83 -27.43 -21.71
CA HIS A 167 -42.25 -27.98 -23.00
C HIS A 167 -41.13 -27.79 -24.02
N TYR A 168 -40.99 -28.76 -24.91
CA TYR A 168 -40.05 -28.67 -26.01
C TYR A 168 -40.67 -29.25 -27.30
N GLU A 169 -40.33 -28.67 -28.42
CA GLU A 169 -40.67 -29.18 -29.76
C GLU A 169 -39.36 -29.55 -30.48
N GLY A 170 -39.13 -30.83 -30.67
CA GLY A 170 -37.93 -31.29 -31.41
C GLY A 170 -37.19 -32.44 -30.77
N ASP A 171 -35.84 -32.38 -30.86
CA ASP A 171 -34.96 -33.44 -30.34
C ASP A 171 -34.73 -33.30 -28.82
N PRO A 172 -35.13 -34.30 -28.02
CA PRO A 172 -34.90 -34.26 -26.57
C PRO A 172 -33.43 -34.19 -26.15
N GLU A 173 -32.51 -34.57 -27.06
CA GLU A 173 -31.07 -34.47 -26.84
C GLU A 173 -30.46 -33.12 -27.27
N ALA A 174 -31.28 -32.18 -27.73
CA ALA A 174 -30.82 -30.88 -28.20
C ALA A 174 -30.25 -30.00 -27.08
N LEU A 175 -30.54 -30.32 -25.82
CA LEU A 175 -30.05 -29.64 -24.63
C LEU A 175 -29.16 -30.59 -23.83
N LYS A 176 -27.88 -30.30 -23.74
CA LYS A 176 -26.91 -31.06 -22.93
C LYS A 176 -26.29 -30.18 -21.88
N PRO A 177 -26.26 -30.60 -20.60
CA PRO A 177 -25.51 -29.87 -19.60
C PRO A 177 -24.00 -29.88 -19.96
N ILE A 178 -23.35 -28.76 -19.73
CA ILE A 178 -21.89 -28.70 -19.76
C ILE A 178 -21.43 -29.13 -18.38
N ASP A 179 -20.72 -30.25 -18.33
CA ASP A 179 -20.16 -30.76 -17.08
C ASP A 179 -19.19 -29.71 -16.48
N THR A 180 -19.52 -29.24 -15.30
CA THR A 180 -18.60 -28.43 -14.50
C THR A 180 -17.66 -29.35 -13.80
N VAL A 181 -16.36 -29.19 -14.04
CA VAL A 181 -15.33 -29.94 -13.34
C VAL A 181 -15.36 -29.52 -11.87
N SER A 182 -15.66 -30.46 -11.00
CA SER A 182 -15.57 -30.22 -9.55
C SER A 182 -14.13 -29.85 -9.18
N LEU A 183 -14.00 -28.80 -8.34
CA LEU A 183 -12.70 -28.39 -7.85
C LEU A 183 -12.06 -29.53 -7.05
N PRO A 184 -10.87 -30.02 -7.41
CA PRO A 184 -10.18 -31.04 -6.63
C PRO A 184 -9.91 -30.54 -5.20
N GLU A 185 -10.14 -31.38 -4.20
CA GLU A 185 -9.85 -31.10 -2.79
C GLU A 185 -8.40 -30.65 -2.56
N ALA A 186 -7.51 -31.05 -3.45
CA ALA A 186 -6.11 -30.63 -3.44
C ALA A 186 -5.92 -29.10 -3.50
N TYR A 187 -6.80 -28.35 -4.17
CA TYR A 187 -6.72 -26.90 -4.22
C TYR A 187 -7.04 -26.26 -2.86
N ILE A 188 -8.06 -26.78 -2.19
CA ILE A 188 -8.46 -26.32 -0.86
C ILE A 188 -7.33 -26.60 0.15
N SER A 189 -6.82 -27.84 0.14
CA SER A 189 -5.70 -28.24 0.99
C SER A 189 -4.43 -27.42 0.72
N HIS A 190 -4.15 -27.08 -0.54
CA HIS A 190 -3.02 -26.24 -0.90
C HIS A 190 -3.19 -24.81 -0.37
N ARG A 191 -4.37 -24.21 -0.52
CA ARG A 191 -4.69 -22.90 0.04
C ARG A 191 -4.51 -22.86 1.55
N ASP A 192 -5.04 -23.87 2.26
CA ASP A 192 -4.96 -23.93 3.72
C ASP A 192 -3.51 -24.07 4.19
N ARG A 193 -2.69 -24.89 3.49
CA ARG A 193 -1.26 -24.97 3.75
C ARG A 193 -0.56 -23.63 3.53
N LYS A 194 -0.94 -22.86 2.50
CA LYS A 194 -0.39 -21.51 2.27
C LYS A 194 -0.79 -20.52 3.35
N LYS A 195 -1.98 -20.65 3.93
CA LYS A 195 -2.40 -19.84 5.08
C LYS A 195 -1.57 -20.14 6.33
N GLU A 196 -1.25 -21.41 6.57
CA GLU A 196 -0.36 -21.79 7.68
C GLU A 196 1.07 -21.30 7.45
N GLU A 197 1.60 -21.44 6.22
CA GLU A 197 2.91 -20.90 5.84
C GLU A 197 2.97 -19.37 6.09
N LEU A 198 1.91 -18.64 5.73
CA LEU A 198 1.83 -17.20 5.97
C LEU A 198 1.86 -16.86 7.46
N LYS A 199 1.12 -17.61 8.29
CA LYS A 199 1.14 -17.43 9.75
C LYS A 199 2.53 -17.67 10.34
N GLU A 200 3.22 -18.71 9.88
CA GLU A 200 4.58 -19.03 10.33
C GLU A 200 5.56 -17.91 9.95
N VAL A 201 5.50 -17.44 8.70
CA VAL A 201 6.37 -16.38 8.18
C VAL A 201 6.16 -15.05 8.90
N LEU A 202 4.91 -14.72 9.22
CA LEU A 202 4.56 -13.50 9.96
C LEU A 202 4.69 -13.66 11.48
N ALA A 203 5.18 -14.81 11.96
CA ALA A 203 5.28 -15.15 13.38
C ALA A 203 3.97 -14.96 14.16
N ASN A 204 2.84 -14.98 13.47
CA ASN A 204 1.52 -14.85 14.05
C ASN A 204 1.01 -16.25 14.44
N ARG A 205 1.48 -16.74 15.59
CA ARG A 205 0.95 -17.97 16.18
C ARG A 205 -0.30 -17.62 16.98
N ASP A 206 -1.40 -18.27 16.66
CA ASP A 206 -2.57 -18.27 17.52
C ASP A 206 -2.17 -18.91 18.87
N PHE A 207 -2.25 -18.13 19.94
CA PHE A 207 -2.09 -18.60 21.30
C PHE A 207 -3.43 -19.09 21.82
#